data_3fda114fe7d7eab34edd362979e94876
#
_entry.id   3fda114fe7d7eab34edd362979e94876
#
_cell.length_a   1.000
_cell.length_b   1.000
_cell.length_c   1.000
_cell.angle_alpha   90.00
_cell.angle_beta   90.00
_cell.angle_gamma   90.00
#
_symmetry.space_group_name_H-M   'P 1'
#
loop_
_entity.id
_entity.type
_entity.pdbx_description
1 polymer ?
#
loop_
_entity_poly.entity_id
_entity_poly.type
_entity_poly.pdbx_seq_one_letter_code
_entity_poly.pdbx_strand_id
1 'polypeptide(L)'
;VLLIVIIVFIIIIAKVFYIEVIDYKKLNKLANGLWSRNLPIEADRGKIYTIDGELLAGNVTTTSLVFIPNQIKDKNLVAEQISKVLGVSKEDIEKHIYKKTMMERVHPEGRRLSYEIADQINSFHFDGVYLLKESKREYTHNEMLSHVLGYVGIDNQGLSGLELMYDKYLTGTDGSIKY
;
A
#
# COMPACT_ATOMS: atom_id res chain seq x y z
N VAL A 1 8.18 -59.03 -0.83
CA VAL A 1 8.33 -57.79 -0.06
C VAL A 1 9.21 -56.79 -0.84
N LEU A 2 10.45 -57.16 -1.22
CA LEU A 2 11.40 -56.26 -1.88
C LEU A 2 10.85 -55.65 -3.20
N LEU A 3 10.17 -56.46 -4.03
CA LEU A 3 9.61 -55.99 -5.27
C LEU A 3 8.48 -54.93 -5.09
N ILE A 4 7.67 -55.09 -4.06
CA ILE A 4 6.63 -54.13 -3.69
C ILE A 4 7.25 -52.82 -3.28
N VAL A 5 8.31 -52.85 -2.47
CA VAL A 5 9.02 -51.63 -2.03
C VAL A 5 9.61 -50.89 -3.23
N ILE A 6 10.23 -51.61 -4.21
CA ILE A 6 10.77 -50.99 -5.41
C ILE A 6 9.66 -50.32 -6.25
N ILE A 7 8.51 -50.96 -6.41
CA ILE A 7 7.38 -50.41 -7.16
C ILE A 7 6.88 -49.11 -6.50
N VAL A 8 6.71 -49.12 -5.16
CA VAL A 8 6.29 -47.91 -4.42
C VAL A 8 7.31 -46.77 -4.60
N PHE A 9 8.61 -47.08 -4.58
CA PHE A 9 9.65 -46.09 -4.78
C PHE A 9 9.63 -45.46 -6.17
N ILE A 10 9.40 -46.28 -7.21
CA ILE A 10 9.25 -45.81 -8.60
C ILE A 10 8.05 -44.89 -8.73
N ILE A 11 6.90 -45.20 -8.08
CA ILE A 11 5.70 -44.38 -8.14
C ILE A 11 5.97 -43.02 -7.45
N ILE A 12 6.67 -43.00 -6.33
CA ILE A 12 7.03 -41.75 -5.64
C ILE A 12 7.93 -40.89 -6.52
N ILE A 13 8.98 -41.47 -7.12
CA ILE A 13 9.90 -40.73 -8.03
C ILE A 13 9.14 -40.19 -9.23
N ALA A 14 8.28 -40.95 -9.84
CA ALA A 14 7.46 -40.51 -10.97
C ALA A 14 6.53 -39.35 -10.58
N LYS A 15 5.96 -39.39 -9.36
CA LYS A 15 5.11 -38.33 -8.84
C LYS A 15 5.89 -37.04 -8.55
N VAL A 16 7.08 -37.14 -7.98
CA VAL A 16 7.96 -35.99 -7.74
C VAL A 16 8.38 -35.37 -9.08
N PHE A 17 8.80 -36.18 -10.04
CA PHE A 17 9.15 -35.71 -11.38
C PHE A 17 7.99 -35.01 -12.08
N TYR A 18 6.78 -35.55 -11.97
CA TYR A 18 5.57 -34.88 -12.51
C TYR A 18 5.36 -33.49 -11.92
N ILE A 19 5.44 -33.36 -10.60
CA ILE A 19 5.26 -32.07 -9.91
C ILE A 19 6.37 -31.08 -10.29
N GLU A 20 7.61 -31.56 -10.36
CA GLU A 20 8.78 -30.70 -10.62
C GLU A 20 8.86 -30.22 -12.07
N VAL A 21 8.44 -31.04 -13.04
CA VAL A 21 8.56 -30.69 -14.46
C VAL A 21 7.26 -30.14 -15.03
N ILE A 22 6.13 -30.76 -14.73
CA ILE A 22 4.84 -30.40 -15.35
C ILE A 22 4.14 -29.29 -14.58
N ASP A 23 4.06 -29.42 -13.26
CA ASP A 23 3.39 -28.43 -12.43
C ASP A 23 4.28 -27.24 -12.02
N TYR A 24 5.59 -27.29 -12.33
CA TYR A 24 6.55 -26.24 -11.97
C TYR A 24 6.09 -24.83 -12.35
N LYS A 25 5.65 -24.62 -13.58
CA LYS A 25 5.20 -23.31 -14.07
C LYS A 25 3.99 -22.78 -13.29
N LYS A 26 3.06 -23.66 -12.96
CA LYS A 26 1.85 -23.32 -12.20
C LYS A 26 2.18 -23.01 -10.74
N LEU A 27 2.98 -23.87 -10.11
CA LEU A 27 3.41 -23.69 -8.72
C LEU A 27 4.29 -22.46 -8.55
N ASN A 28 5.21 -22.23 -9.49
CA ASN A 28 6.08 -21.05 -9.47
C ASN A 28 5.28 -19.76 -9.68
N LYS A 29 4.27 -19.75 -10.55
CA LYS A 29 3.36 -18.62 -10.71
C LYS A 29 2.56 -18.34 -9.43
N LEU A 30 2.08 -19.36 -8.74
CA LEU A 30 1.40 -19.24 -7.46
C LEU A 30 2.36 -18.74 -6.35
N ALA A 31 3.56 -19.33 -6.27
CA ALA A 31 4.58 -18.92 -5.31
C ALA A 31 5.02 -17.46 -5.54
N ASN A 32 5.29 -17.08 -6.78
CA ASN A 32 5.65 -15.69 -7.12
C ASN A 32 4.50 -14.72 -6.83
N GLY A 33 3.23 -15.11 -7.04
CA GLY A 33 2.07 -14.32 -6.67
C GLY A 33 1.92 -14.13 -5.15
N LEU A 34 2.43 -15.06 -4.36
CA LEU A 34 2.41 -14.98 -2.89
C LEU A 34 3.65 -14.26 -2.32
N TRP A 35 4.80 -14.36 -2.98
CA TRP A 35 6.08 -13.84 -2.48
C TRP A 35 6.47 -12.51 -3.10
N SER A 36 6.16 -12.28 -4.38
CA SER A 36 6.41 -10.98 -5.00
C SER A 36 5.37 -9.97 -4.55
N ARG A 37 5.73 -9.15 -3.59
CA ARG A 37 4.92 -8.00 -3.15
C ARG A 37 5.22 -6.84 -4.06
N ASN A 38 4.30 -6.54 -4.96
CA ASN A 38 4.30 -5.26 -5.64
C ASN A 38 3.71 -4.22 -4.69
N LEU A 39 4.55 -3.44 -4.04
CA LEU A 39 4.09 -2.24 -3.35
C LEU A 39 3.99 -1.13 -4.40
N PRO A 40 2.79 -0.61 -4.69
CA PRO A 40 2.65 0.52 -5.58
C PRO A 40 3.33 1.73 -4.94
N ILE A 41 4.18 2.39 -5.70
CA ILE A 41 4.72 3.71 -5.36
C ILE A 41 3.90 4.71 -6.15
N GLU A 42 3.14 5.51 -5.43
CA GLU A 42 2.36 6.59 -6.02
C GLU A 42 3.28 7.63 -6.63
N ALA A 43 3.01 8.01 -7.89
CA ALA A 43 3.78 9.04 -8.56
C ALA A 43 3.50 10.41 -7.95
N ASP A 44 4.53 11.24 -7.87
CA ASP A 44 4.34 12.65 -7.52
C ASP A 44 3.59 13.37 -8.65
N ARG A 45 2.52 14.07 -8.29
CA ARG A 45 1.76 14.88 -9.22
C ARG A 45 2.57 16.09 -9.66
N GLY A 46 2.51 16.46 -10.95
CA GLY A 46 3.19 17.61 -11.52
C GLY A 46 2.89 18.90 -10.76
N LYS A 47 3.88 19.76 -10.61
CA LYS A 47 3.75 21.06 -9.94
C LYS A 47 3.13 22.10 -10.88
N ILE A 48 2.38 23.05 -10.29
CA ILE A 48 1.81 24.19 -11.02
C ILE A 48 2.50 25.47 -10.54
N TYR A 49 2.98 26.27 -11.48
CA TYR A 49 3.70 27.52 -11.22
C TYR A 49 3.00 28.70 -11.89
N THR A 50 3.23 29.90 -11.38
CA THR A 50 2.96 31.15 -12.09
C THR A 50 3.94 31.32 -13.25
N ILE A 51 3.69 32.31 -14.13
CA ILE A 51 4.64 32.68 -15.19
C ILE A 51 5.97 33.18 -14.61
N ASP A 52 5.96 33.74 -13.42
CA ASP A 52 7.14 34.26 -12.72
C ASP A 52 7.91 33.16 -11.94
N GLY A 53 7.43 31.90 -12.01
CA GLY A 53 8.07 30.75 -11.40
C GLY A 53 7.69 30.53 -9.92
N GLU A 54 6.68 31.20 -9.40
CA GLU A 54 6.18 30.98 -8.05
C GLU A 54 5.33 29.71 -7.99
N LEU A 55 5.53 28.87 -6.98
CA LEU A 55 4.79 27.62 -6.82
C LEU A 55 3.36 27.89 -6.35
N LEU A 56 2.37 27.48 -7.13
CA LEU A 56 0.94 27.56 -6.79
C LEU A 56 0.42 26.26 -6.18
N ALA A 57 0.79 25.13 -6.77
CA ALA A 57 0.42 23.80 -6.27
C ALA A 57 1.61 22.84 -6.36
N GLY A 58 1.92 22.21 -5.25
CA GLY A 58 3.01 21.25 -5.09
C GLY A 58 2.55 20.01 -4.35
N ASN A 59 3.51 19.14 -4.03
CA ASN A 59 3.27 17.94 -3.25
C ASN A 59 4.12 17.94 -1.99
N VAL A 60 3.53 17.50 -0.89
CA VAL A 60 4.25 17.17 0.34
C VAL A 60 4.17 15.68 0.60
N THR A 61 5.28 15.10 1.02
CA THR A 61 5.32 13.69 1.39
C THR A 61 4.60 13.50 2.71
N THR A 62 3.65 12.62 2.73
CA THR A 62 2.93 12.15 3.92
C THR A 62 3.12 10.65 4.07
N THR A 63 2.58 10.09 5.13
CA THR A 63 2.69 8.67 5.42
C THR A 63 1.32 8.09 5.66
N SER A 64 1.07 6.89 5.15
CA SER A 64 -0.17 6.16 5.37
C SER A 64 0.09 4.80 5.99
N LEU A 65 -0.80 4.39 6.87
CA LEU A 65 -0.75 3.14 7.59
C LEU A 65 -1.31 2.00 6.74
N VAL A 66 -0.56 0.91 6.71
CA VAL A 66 -0.92 -0.31 5.97
C VAL A 66 -0.76 -1.52 6.87
N PHE A 67 -1.77 -2.38 6.87
CA PHE A 67 -1.71 -3.67 7.54
C PHE A 67 -1.50 -4.81 6.54
N ILE A 68 -0.72 -5.80 6.96
CA ILE A 68 -0.67 -7.13 6.36
C ILE A 68 -1.28 -8.10 7.37
N PRO A 69 -2.60 -8.36 7.33
CA PRO A 69 -3.33 -9.05 8.37
C PRO A 69 -2.79 -10.42 8.76
N ASN A 70 -2.16 -11.11 7.79
CA ASN A 70 -1.57 -12.43 7.99
C ASN A 70 -0.25 -12.42 8.76
N GLN A 71 0.40 -11.26 8.90
CA GLN A 71 1.66 -11.10 9.63
C GLN A 71 1.45 -10.63 11.06
N ILE A 72 0.28 -10.05 11.35
CA ILE A 72 -0.03 -9.54 12.70
C ILE A 72 -0.30 -10.73 13.63
N LYS A 73 0.62 -10.94 14.58
CA LYS A 73 0.52 -12.04 15.58
C LYS A 73 -0.51 -11.74 16.65
N ASP A 74 -0.42 -10.56 17.27
CA ASP A 74 -1.36 -10.13 18.31
C ASP A 74 -2.24 -8.99 17.81
N LYS A 75 -3.37 -9.37 17.20
CA LYS A 75 -4.30 -8.43 16.59
C LYS A 75 -4.95 -7.50 17.60
N ASN A 76 -5.23 -8.00 18.81
CA ASN A 76 -5.86 -7.20 19.85
C ASN A 76 -4.93 -6.11 20.39
N LEU A 77 -3.66 -6.45 20.63
CA LEU A 77 -2.66 -5.50 21.07
C LEU A 77 -2.42 -4.40 20.02
N VAL A 78 -2.25 -4.81 18.76
CA VAL A 78 -2.06 -3.87 17.65
C VAL A 78 -3.27 -2.95 17.52
N ALA A 79 -4.50 -3.48 17.55
CA ALA A 79 -5.71 -2.68 17.46
C ALA A 79 -5.79 -1.65 18.60
N GLU A 80 -5.49 -2.06 19.83
CA GLU A 80 -5.54 -1.18 21.00
C GLU A 80 -4.49 -0.06 20.93
N GLN A 81 -3.24 -0.38 20.60
CA GLN A 81 -2.18 0.62 20.54
C GLN A 81 -2.37 1.59 19.37
N ILE A 82 -2.71 1.09 18.19
CA ILE A 82 -2.92 1.93 17.02
C ILE A 82 -4.16 2.83 17.20
N SER A 83 -5.25 2.32 17.77
CA SER A 83 -6.45 3.13 18.05
C SER A 83 -6.15 4.30 19.01
N LYS A 84 -5.32 4.08 20.04
CA LYS A 84 -4.89 5.13 20.97
C LYS A 84 -4.08 6.21 20.27
N VAL A 85 -3.15 5.82 19.39
CA VAL A 85 -2.28 6.76 18.67
C VAL A 85 -3.07 7.57 17.65
N LEU A 86 -3.99 6.93 16.92
CA LEU A 86 -4.81 7.61 15.92
C LEU A 86 -6.01 8.35 16.51
N GLY A 87 -6.34 8.12 17.79
CA GLY A 87 -7.51 8.71 18.44
C GLY A 87 -8.85 8.23 17.91
N VAL A 88 -8.90 6.98 17.40
CA VAL A 88 -10.08 6.36 16.81
C VAL A 88 -10.57 5.17 17.64
N SER A 89 -11.76 4.64 17.34
CA SER A 89 -12.28 3.48 18.06
C SER A 89 -11.46 2.23 17.75
N LYS A 90 -11.32 1.34 18.73
CA LYS A 90 -10.64 0.05 18.55
C LYS A 90 -11.33 -0.80 17.49
N GLU A 91 -12.66 -0.75 17.47
CA GLU A 91 -13.51 -1.49 16.54
C GLU A 91 -13.25 -1.10 15.08
N ASP A 92 -12.94 0.16 14.80
CA ASP A 92 -12.63 0.61 13.43
C ASP A 92 -11.28 0.05 12.97
N ILE A 93 -10.28 0.06 13.83
CA ILE A 93 -8.99 -0.57 13.52
C ILE A 93 -9.11 -2.10 13.37
N GLU A 94 -9.90 -2.75 14.21
CA GLU A 94 -10.16 -4.19 14.10
C GLU A 94 -10.79 -4.57 12.77
N LYS A 95 -11.72 -3.77 12.23
CA LYS A 95 -12.31 -4.01 10.90
C LYS A 95 -11.24 -4.13 9.80
N HIS A 96 -10.19 -3.32 9.88
CA HIS A 96 -9.07 -3.39 8.93
C HIS A 96 -8.17 -4.60 9.18
N ILE A 97 -7.83 -4.90 10.45
CA ILE A 97 -6.94 -6.01 10.83
C ILE A 97 -7.56 -7.38 10.50
N TYR A 98 -8.90 -7.51 10.62
CA TYR A 98 -9.57 -8.79 10.35
C TYR A 98 -10.01 -8.99 8.91
N LYS A 99 -9.77 -8.03 8.00
CA LYS A 99 -10.02 -8.23 6.59
C LYS A 99 -9.17 -9.36 6.02
N LYS A 100 -9.78 -10.17 5.15
CA LYS A 100 -9.10 -11.26 4.43
C LYS A 100 -8.44 -10.74 3.15
N THR A 101 -7.53 -9.80 3.30
CA THR A 101 -6.76 -9.20 2.20
C THR A 101 -5.27 -9.46 2.41
N MET A 102 -4.51 -9.47 1.33
CA MET A 102 -3.05 -9.59 1.43
C MET A 102 -2.42 -8.34 2.05
N MET A 103 -2.99 -7.19 1.73
CA MET A 103 -2.57 -5.88 2.22
C MET A 103 -3.83 -5.01 2.38
N GLU A 104 -3.97 -4.36 3.50
CA GLU A 104 -5.08 -3.44 3.80
C GLU A 104 -4.52 -2.06 4.10
N ARG A 105 -4.91 -1.08 3.31
CA ARG A 105 -4.63 0.33 3.59
C ARG A 105 -5.68 0.86 4.55
N VAL A 106 -5.25 1.35 5.71
CA VAL A 106 -6.18 1.86 6.74
C VAL A 106 -6.76 3.19 6.25
N HIS A 107 -8.02 3.17 5.84
CA HIS A 107 -8.70 4.34 5.30
C HIS A 107 -10.11 4.48 5.91
N PRO A 108 -10.50 5.68 6.35
CA PRO A 108 -9.78 6.97 6.24
C PRO A 108 -8.74 7.23 7.33
N GLU A 109 -8.78 6.53 8.45
CA GLU A 109 -8.16 6.88 9.74
C GLU A 109 -6.62 6.88 9.71
N GLY A 110 -6.04 6.02 8.90
CA GLY A 110 -4.59 5.82 8.79
C GLY A 110 -3.94 6.50 7.58
N ARG A 111 -4.65 7.40 6.88
CA ARG A 111 -4.08 8.10 5.72
C ARG A 111 -3.55 9.49 6.08
N ARG A 112 -2.48 9.89 5.37
CA ARG A 112 -1.88 11.23 5.48
C ARG A 112 -1.52 11.61 6.93
N LEU A 113 -0.92 10.66 7.64
CA LEU A 113 -0.49 10.83 9.02
C LEU A 113 0.58 11.92 9.14
N SER A 114 0.58 12.63 10.24
CA SER A 114 1.68 13.53 10.59
C SER A 114 2.95 12.73 10.89
N TYR A 115 4.10 13.41 10.82
CA TYR A 115 5.38 12.77 11.08
C TYR A 115 5.44 12.17 12.49
N GLU A 116 4.92 12.89 13.49
CA GLU A 116 4.93 12.46 14.90
C GLU A 116 4.12 11.18 15.11
N ILE A 117 2.93 11.09 14.51
CA ILE A 117 2.07 9.91 14.57
C ILE A 117 2.73 8.73 13.86
N ALA A 118 3.30 8.98 12.68
CA ALA A 118 4.00 7.94 11.92
C ALA A 118 5.21 7.39 12.68
N ASP A 119 6.02 8.27 13.29
CA ASP A 119 7.19 7.89 14.08
C ASP A 119 6.79 7.10 15.33
N GLN A 120 5.72 7.51 16.01
CA GLN A 120 5.18 6.79 17.16
C GLN A 120 4.70 5.40 16.79
N ILE A 121 4.00 5.24 15.67
CA ILE A 121 3.57 3.92 15.17
C ILE A 121 4.79 3.06 14.82
N ASN A 122 5.78 3.65 14.15
CA ASN A 122 7.00 2.94 13.78
C ASN A 122 7.80 2.44 14.99
N SER A 123 7.79 3.20 16.09
CA SER A 123 8.49 2.83 17.33
C SER A 123 7.97 1.55 17.98
N PHE A 124 6.74 1.14 17.71
CA PHE A 124 6.18 -0.12 18.24
C PHE A 124 6.75 -1.37 17.57
N HIS A 125 7.34 -1.26 16.39
CA HIS A 125 7.93 -2.37 15.64
C HIS A 125 7.01 -3.60 15.51
N PHE A 126 5.72 -3.38 15.29
CA PHE A 126 4.75 -4.45 15.13
C PHE A 126 4.93 -5.21 13.81
N ASP A 127 4.97 -6.54 13.88
CA ASP A 127 4.92 -7.38 12.69
C ASP A 127 3.61 -7.15 11.93
N GLY A 128 3.68 -6.92 10.62
CA GLY A 128 2.50 -6.73 9.77
C GLY A 128 1.92 -5.31 9.78
N VAL A 129 2.58 -4.35 10.44
CA VAL A 129 2.23 -2.92 10.43
C VAL A 129 3.30 -2.18 9.66
N TYR A 130 2.91 -1.51 8.57
CA TYR A 130 3.84 -0.81 7.69
C TYR A 130 3.37 0.61 7.44
N LEU A 131 4.32 1.48 7.17
CA LEU A 131 4.11 2.86 6.80
C LEU A 131 4.54 3.07 5.36
N LEU A 132 3.60 3.43 4.49
CA LEU A 132 3.87 3.76 3.10
C LEU A 132 3.92 5.27 2.92
N LYS A 133 4.91 5.72 2.16
CA LYS A 133 4.97 7.12 1.72
C LYS A 133 3.86 7.37 0.70
N GLU A 134 3.12 8.43 0.91
CA GLU A 134 2.10 8.95 0.00
C GLU A 134 2.35 10.43 -0.30
N SER A 135 1.82 10.88 -1.41
CA SER A 135 1.87 12.28 -1.82
C SER A 135 0.55 12.98 -1.43
N LYS A 136 0.66 14.15 -0.81
CA LYS A 136 -0.49 15.03 -0.53
C LYS A 136 -0.31 16.31 -1.31
N ARG A 137 -1.36 16.72 -2.02
CA ARG A 137 -1.38 18.01 -2.72
C ARG A 137 -1.44 19.17 -1.73
N GLU A 138 -0.60 20.17 -1.94
CA GLU A 138 -0.56 21.39 -1.15
C GLU A 138 -0.63 22.62 -2.06
N TYR A 139 -1.41 23.60 -1.66
CA TYR A 139 -1.63 24.85 -2.37
C TYR A 139 -1.02 25.99 -1.56
N THR A 140 -0.02 26.68 -2.13
CA THR A 140 0.80 27.65 -1.39
C THR A 140 -0.02 28.85 -0.89
N HIS A 141 -1.04 29.25 -1.65
CA HIS A 141 -1.88 30.40 -1.31
C HIS A 141 -3.27 30.03 -0.77
N ASN A 142 -3.43 28.82 -0.24
CA ASN A 142 -4.67 28.31 0.36
C ASN A 142 -5.93 28.62 -0.47
N GLU A 143 -6.78 29.52 0.01
CA GLU A 143 -8.06 29.85 -0.63
C GLU A 143 -7.92 30.71 -1.90
N MET A 144 -6.82 31.44 -2.05
CA MET A 144 -6.56 32.25 -3.20
C MET A 144 -6.38 31.38 -4.44
N LEU A 145 -7.08 31.70 -5.52
CA LEU A 145 -7.12 30.91 -6.75
C LEU A 145 -7.82 29.54 -6.66
N SER A 146 -8.46 29.20 -5.55
CA SER A 146 -9.14 27.90 -5.38
C SER A 146 -10.15 27.58 -6.49
N HIS A 147 -10.88 28.59 -6.98
CA HIS A 147 -11.82 28.44 -8.11
C HIS A 147 -11.13 28.19 -9.46
N VAL A 148 -9.89 28.65 -9.63
CA VAL A 148 -9.12 28.48 -10.86
C VAL A 148 -8.31 27.18 -10.80
N LEU A 149 -7.53 26.98 -9.73
CA LEU A 149 -6.71 25.79 -9.55
C LEU A 149 -7.57 24.55 -9.38
N GLY A 150 -8.67 24.67 -8.63
CA GLY A 150 -9.49 23.53 -8.24
C GLY A 150 -8.84 22.73 -7.12
N TYR A 151 -9.15 21.45 -7.06
CA TYR A 151 -8.63 20.54 -6.02
C TYR A 151 -8.50 19.12 -6.54
N VAL A 152 -7.71 18.32 -5.84
CA VAL A 152 -7.50 16.90 -6.11
C VAL A 152 -8.17 16.04 -5.03
N GLY A 153 -8.56 14.84 -5.42
CA GLY A 153 -9.08 13.83 -4.51
C GLY A 153 -7.99 13.19 -3.65
N ILE A 154 -8.40 12.24 -2.84
CA ILE A 154 -7.49 11.52 -1.93
C ILE A 154 -6.48 10.65 -2.69
N ASP A 155 -6.82 10.20 -3.89
CA ASP A 155 -5.95 9.38 -4.76
C ASP A 155 -5.27 10.24 -5.83
N ASN A 156 -5.01 11.53 -5.53
CA ASN A 156 -4.34 12.51 -6.39
C ASN A 156 -5.00 12.79 -7.75
N GLN A 157 -6.26 12.34 -7.99
CA GLN A 157 -7.01 12.66 -9.20
C GLN A 157 -7.54 14.10 -9.16
N GLY A 158 -7.44 14.82 -10.27
CA GLY A 158 -8.01 16.16 -10.40
C GLY A 158 -9.53 16.12 -10.41
N LEU A 159 -10.19 16.89 -9.55
CA LEU A 159 -11.64 16.92 -9.40
C LEU A 159 -12.29 18.20 -9.92
N SER A 160 -11.55 19.30 -10.00
CA SER A 160 -12.04 20.57 -10.51
C SER A 160 -10.92 21.48 -11.03
N GLY A 161 -11.28 22.57 -11.72
CA GLY A 161 -10.36 23.62 -12.15
C GLY A 161 -9.24 23.14 -13.08
N LEU A 162 -8.07 23.78 -12.97
CA LEU A 162 -6.88 23.43 -13.73
C LEU A 162 -6.38 22.01 -13.37
N GLU A 163 -6.56 21.58 -12.13
CA GLU A 163 -6.20 20.24 -11.71
C GLU A 163 -6.95 19.16 -12.50
N LEU A 164 -8.23 19.36 -12.78
CA LEU A 164 -9.02 18.45 -13.62
C LEU A 164 -8.66 18.62 -15.11
N MET A 165 -8.57 19.86 -15.59
CA MET A 165 -8.31 20.15 -17.00
C MET A 165 -6.98 19.56 -17.49
N TYR A 166 -5.97 19.62 -16.65
CA TYR A 166 -4.62 19.11 -16.93
C TYR A 166 -4.29 17.79 -16.24
N ASP A 167 -5.29 17.09 -15.71
CA ASP A 167 -5.08 15.87 -14.95
C ASP A 167 -4.18 14.87 -15.68
N LYS A 168 -4.42 14.63 -16.95
CA LYS A 168 -3.62 13.73 -17.80
C LYS A 168 -2.13 14.08 -17.86
N TYR A 169 -1.78 15.34 -17.70
CA TYR A 169 -0.39 15.82 -17.74
C TYR A 169 0.23 15.92 -16.34
N LEU A 170 -0.61 16.17 -15.34
CA LEU A 170 -0.18 16.34 -13.96
C LEU A 170 -0.04 15.00 -13.25
N THR A 171 -0.90 14.03 -13.53
CA THR A 171 -0.82 12.68 -12.98
C THR A 171 0.41 11.97 -13.55
N GLY A 172 1.34 11.60 -12.72
CA GLY A 172 2.51 10.82 -13.11
C GLY A 172 2.15 9.37 -13.44
N THR A 173 3.15 8.54 -13.64
CA THR A 173 3.00 7.09 -13.81
C THR A 173 3.48 6.39 -12.57
N ASP A 174 2.59 5.64 -11.91
CA ASP A 174 2.92 4.92 -10.69
C ASP A 174 4.03 3.91 -10.92
N GLY A 175 4.93 3.84 -9.97
CA GLY A 175 5.97 2.84 -9.90
C GLY A 175 5.54 1.61 -9.10
N SER A 176 6.38 0.58 -9.08
CA SER A 176 6.22 -0.56 -8.19
C SER A 176 7.56 -1.05 -7.67
N ILE A 177 7.63 -1.35 -6.39
CA ILE A 177 8.77 -2.06 -5.81
C ILE A 177 8.38 -3.52 -5.65
N LYS A 178 9.22 -4.41 -6.18
CA LYS A 178 9.13 -5.86 -5.95
C LYS A 178 10.11 -6.23 -4.83
N TYR A 179 9.59 -6.83 -3.79
CA TYR A 179 10.38 -7.48 -2.76
C TYR A 179 10.33 -8.99 -2.90
#